data_8da859987b3272059b8d02951d19ef2f
#
_entry.id   8da859987b3272059b8d02951d19ef2f
#
_cell.length_a   1.000
_cell.length_b   1.000
_cell.length_c   1.000
_cell.angle_alpha   90.00
_cell.angle_beta   90.00
_cell.angle_gamma   90.00
#
_symmetry.space_group_name_H-M   'P 1'
#
loop_
_entity.id
_entity.type
_entity.pdbx_description
1 polymer ?
#
loop_
_entity_poly.entity_id
_entity_poly.type
_entity_poly.pdbx_seq_one_letter_code
_entity_poly.pdbx_strand_id
1 'polypeptide(L)'
;MSRTNDILVIGDVMLDQYVSGSTDRLSPEAPVPVVKIDSQFSVLGGAANVANNLAALGANVSLLGVVGRDDNARIVNELLEAKGIANQLIDADIFTTVKTRVISRNQQMVRVDREEVFSDEDAFVNHLSGVLSFFQGSAIIVSDYAKGVCSSEAMKVILTWANNNDVKVLIDPKGTDWSKYEGAFLIKPNVKELEELFNTSIENTNSEIAQFGKEIRSRYNIEHVLITRSEEGMTHIHDEILHVKSRKVDIYDLSGAGDTVIAVLVFLIQQGEDISIAINKANQAGSYVITKPNTYAISNTELNSLN
;
A
#
# COMPACT_ATOMS: atom_id res chain seq x y z
N MET A 1 -24.03 -11.11 14.64
CA MET A 1 -22.97 -12.14 14.56
C MET A 1 -21.66 -11.42 14.84
N SER A 2 -20.73 -12.01 15.60
CA SER A 2 -19.38 -11.43 15.76
C SER A 2 -18.65 -11.49 14.39
N ARG A 3 -17.99 -10.39 14.00
CA ARG A 3 -17.18 -10.36 12.79
C ARG A 3 -15.95 -11.25 12.93
N THR A 4 -15.46 -11.76 11.81
CA THR A 4 -14.20 -12.49 11.75
C THR A 4 -13.01 -11.51 11.70
N ASN A 5 -11.79 -12.02 11.95
CA ASN A 5 -10.57 -11.23 11.80
C ASN A 5 -10.08 -11.17 10.34
N ASP A 6 -10.95 -11.49 9.37
CA ASP A 6 -10.62 -11.40 7.96
C ASP A 6 -10.44 -9.95 7.53
N ILE A 7 -9.49 -9.71 6.65
CA ILE A 7 -9.15 -8.38 6.13
C ILE A 7 -9.38 -8.36 4.61
N LEU A 8 -10.09 -7.35 4.13
CA LEU A 8 -10.25 -7.09 2.71
C LEU A 8 -9.33 -5.95 2.29
N VAL A 9 -8.43 -6.22 1.36
CA VAL A 9 -7.62 -5.19 0.70
C VAL A 9 -8.28 -4.83 -0.61
N ILE A 10 -8.53 -3.54 -0.82
CA ILE A 10 -9.13 -3.00 -2.05
C ILE A 10 -8.14 -1.97 -2.62
N GLY A 11 -7.85 -2.01 -3.92
CA GLY A 11 -7.01 -0.98 -4.50
C GLY A 11 -6.35 -1.34 -5.81
N ASP A 12 -5.39 -0.52 -6.19
CA ASP A 12 -4.68 -0.62 -7.46
C ASP A 12 -3.61 -1.73 -7.37
N VAL A 13 -3.86 -2.80 -8.11
CA VAL A 13 -2.97 -3.96 -8.18
C VAL A 13 -1.88 -3.74 -9.22
N MET A 14 -0.65 -4.11 -8.88
CA MET A 14 0.46 -4.03 -9.80
C MET A 14 1.45 -5.19 -9.60
N LEU A 15 2.29 -5.39 -10.61
CA LEU A 15 3.39 -6.34 -10.60
C LEU A 15 4.71 -5.57 -10.59
N ASP A 16 5.52 -5.77 -9.58
CA ASP A 16 6.89 -5.28 -9.53
C ASP A 16 7.82 -6.33 -10.14
N GLN A 17 8.49 -5.98 -11.25
CA GLN A 17 9.46 -6.85 -11.92
C GLN A 17 10.88 -6.36 -11.68
N TYR A 18 11.77 -7.29 -11.40
CA TYR A 18 13.18 -7.02 -11.21
C TYR A 18 13.98 -7.77 -12.27
N VAL A 19 14.72 -7.02 -13.08
CA VAL A 19 15.60 -7.51 -14.13
C VAL A 19 17.03 -7.16 -13.74
N SER A 20 17.80 -8.16 -13.31
CA SER A 20 19.18 -7.96 -12.85
C SER A 20 20.17 -8.51 -13.86
N GLY A 21 21.26 -7.78 -14.07
CA GLY A 21 22.27 -8.19 -15.04
C GLY A 21 23.57 -7.40 -14.97
N SER A 22 24.48 -7.74 -15.91
CA SER A 22 25.76 -7.07 -16.08
C SER A 22 25.70 -6.02 -17.20
N THR A 23 26.51 -4.96 -17.03
CA THR A 23 26.62 -3.84 -17.98
C THR A 23 28.08 -3.66 -18.34
N ASP A 24 28.54 -4.32 -19.43
CA ASP A 24 29.93 -4.35 -19.80
C ASP A 24 30.22 -3.58 -21.10
N ARG A 25 29.20 -3.12 -21.82
CA ARG A 25 29.32 -2.41 -23.09
C ARG A 25 28.24 -1.38 -23.31
N LEU A 26 28.52 -0.40 -24.15
CA LEU A 26 27.52 0.49 -24.73
C LEU A 26 26.91 -0.13 -26.00
N SER A 27 25.68 0.27 -26.31
CA SER A 27 25.03 -0.09 -27.56
C SER A 27 25.77 0.55 -28.76
N PRO A 28 25.93 -0.17 -29.88
CA PRO A 28 26.44 0.44 -31.11
C PRO A 28 25.39 1.37 -31.77
N GLU A 29 24.11 1.28 -31.37
CA GLU A 29 23.01 2.05 -31.99
C GLU A 29 22.78 3.39 -31.29
N ALA A 30 23.17 3.54 -30.01
CA ALA A 30 23.01 4.75 -29.23
C ALA A 30 23.95 4.73 -28.02
N PRO A 31 24.31 5.89 -27.43
CA PRO A 31 25.21 5.96 -26.27
C PRO A 31 24.50 5.54 -24.97
N VAL A 32 23.90 4.36 -24.96
CA VAL A 32 23.21 3.77 -23.82
C VAL A 32 23.84 2.44 -23.42
N PRO A 33 23.84 2.09 -22.11
CA PRO A 33 24.35 0.80 -21.66
C PRO A 33 23.49 -0.36 -22.15
N VAL A 34 24.14 -1.50 -22.45
CA VAL A 34 23.46 -2.77 -22.73
C VAL A 34 23.50 -3.59 -21.46
N VAL A 35 22.32 -3.93 -20.91
CA VAL A 35 22.21 -4.83 -19.76
C VAL A 35 22.03 -6.25 -20.28
N LYS A 36 23.01 -7.13 -19.99
CA LYS A 36 22.88 -8.56 -20.22
C LYS A 36 22.18 -9.17 -19.01
N ILE A 37 20.99 -9.69 -19.22
CA ILE A 37 20.15 -10.22 -18.15
C ILE A 37 20.73 -11.53 -17.61
N ASP A 38 20.94 -11.59 -16.30
CA ASP A 38 21.36 -12.78 -15.57
C ASP A 38 20.19 -13.42 -14.80
N SER A 39 19.24 -12.59 -14.30
CA SER A 39 18.06 -13.06 -13.60
C SER A 39 16.87 -12.11 -13.78
N GLN A 40 15.67 -12.68 -13.73
CA GLN A 40 14.41 -11.93 -13.73
C GLN A 40 13.41 -12.61 -12.81
N PHE A 41 12.69 -11.83 -12.01
CA PHE A 41 11.59 -12.30 -11.16
C PHE A 41 10.55 -11.20 -10.97
N SER A 42 9.38 -11.61 -10.50
CA SER A 42 8.26 -10.72 -10.25
C SER A 42 7.73 -10.90 -8.83
N VAL A 43 7.25 -9.82 -8.23
CA VAL A 43 6.61 -9.81 -6.91
C VAL A 43 5.34 -8.99 -6.96
N LEU A 44 4.45 -9.21 -6.00
CA LEU A 44 3.22 -8.43 -5.82
C LEU A 44 3.56 -6.99 -5.43
N GLY A 45 2.94 -6.00 -6.08
CA GLY A 45 3.10 -4.58 -5.83
C GLY A 45 1.76 -3.88 -5.56
N GLY A 46 1.79 -2.64 -5.06
CA GLY A 46 0.60 -1.86 -4.72
C GLY A 46 -0.31 -2.58 -3.72
N ALA A 47 -1.62 -2.56 -3.96
CA ALA A 47 -2.60 -3.24 -3.10
C ALA A 47 -2.27 -4.73 -2.91
N ALA A 48 -1.73 -5.41 -3.93
CA ALA A 48 -1.32 -6.81 -3.80
C ALA A 48 -0.12 -6.99 -2.87
N ASN A 49 0.79 -6.01 -2.73
CA ASN A 49 1.86 -6.05 -1.75
C ASN A 49 1.34 -5.86 -0.31
N VAL A 50 0.33 -5.01 -0.10
CA VAL A 50 -0.35 -4.90 1.20
C VAL A 50 -0.95 -6.24 1.59
N ALA A 51 -1.66 -6.91 0.67
CA ALA A 51 -2.22 -8.24 0.89
C ALA A 51 -1.12 -9.30 1.18
N ASN A 52 0.00 -9.25 0.46
CA ASN A 52 1.16 -10.14 0.68
C ASN A 52 1.78 -9.95 2.08
N ASN A 53 1.91 -8.71 2.56
CA ASN A 53 2.39 -8.44 3.92
C ASN A 53 1.44 -9.02 4.97
N LEU A 54 0.12 -8.84 4.81
CA LEU A 54 -0.88 -9.42 5.70
C LEU A 54 -0.84 -10.94 5.72
N ALA A 55 -0.74 -11.58 4.56
CA ALA A 55 -0.62 -13.05 4.46
C ALA A 55 0.66 -13.55 5.13
N ALA A 56 1.80 -12.86 4.97
CA ALA A 56 3.06 -13.19 5.64
C ALA A 56 2.98 -13.07 7.17
N LEU A 57 2.15 -12.16 7.69
CA LEU A 57 1.83 -12.02 9.11
C LEU A 57 0.89 -13.11 9.63
N GLY A 58 0.27 -13.89 8.74
CA GLY A 58 -0.67 -14.96 9.07
C GLY A 58 -2.13 -14.51 9.14
N ALA A 59 -2.49 -13.36 8.58
CA ALA A 59 -3.88 -12.93 8.46
C ALA A 59 -4.61 -13.68 7.34
N ASN A 60 -5.93 -13.88 7.52
CA ASN A 60 -6.81 -14.23 6.42
C ASN A 60 -7.11 -12.99 5.61
N VAL A 61 -6.70 -12.97 4.33
CA VAL A 61 -6.79 -11.79 3.48
C VAL A 61 -7.42 -12.10 2.13
N SER A 62 -8.30 -11.19 1.69
CA SER A 62 -8.85 -11.16 0.34
C SER A 62 -8.35 -9.89 -0.36
N LEU A 63 -8.07 -9.98 -1.66
CA LEU A 63 -7.67 -8.86 -2.49
C LEU A 63 -8.71 -8.58 -3.57
N LEU A 64 -9.25 -7.36 -3.57
CA LEU A 64 -10.13 -6.83 -4.61
C LEU A 64 -9.43 -5.70 -5.37
N GLY A 65 -9.43 -5.78 -6.67
CA GLY A 65 -8.80 -4.80 -7.55
C GLY A 65 -9.04 -5.16 -9.00
N VAL A 66 -8.28 -4.55 -9.90
CA VAL A 66 -8.40 -4.78 -11.35
C VAL A 66 -7.06 -5.19 -11.92
N VAL A 67 -7.07 -6.17 -12.82
CA VAL A 67 -5.93 -6.58 -13.64
C VAL A 67 -6.34 -6.64 -15.10
N GLY A 68 -5.38 -6.65 -16.01
CA GLY A 68 -5.62 -6.81 -17.43
C GLY A 68 -5.92 -8.25 -17.81
N ARG A 69 -6.21 -8.48 -19.11
CA ARG A 69 -6.33 -9.82 -19.72
C ARG A 69 -5.01 -10.19 -20.40
N ASP A 70 -3.92 -10.21 -19.62
CA ASP A 70 -2.57 -10.41 -20.14
C ASP A 70 -1.76 -11.41 -19.29
N ASP A 71 -0.55 -11.74 -19.76
CA ASP A 71 0.34 -12.68 -19.05
C ASP A 71 0.74 -12.16 -17.65
N ASN A 72 0.77 -10.84 -17.43
CA ASN A 72 1.10 -10.28 -16.13
C ASN A 72 -0.02 -10.52 -15.11
N ALA A 73 -1.29 -10.47 -15.55
CA ALA A 73 -2.43 -10.86 -14.70
C ALA A 73 -2.32 -12.33 -14.27
N ARG A 74 -1.92 -13.23 -15.20
CA ARG A 74 -1.69 -14.64 -14.86
C ARG A 74 -0.62 -14.79 -13.78
N ILE A 75 0.50 -14.04 -13.89
CA ILE A 75 1.56 -14.06 -12.87
C ILE A 75 1.05 -13.53 -11.54
N VAL A 76 0.27 -12.44 -11.52
CA VAL A 76 -0.37 -11.93 -10.29
C VAL A 76 -1.23 -13.02 -9.64
N ASN A 77 -2.10 -13.68 -10.40
CA ASN A 77 -2.99 -14.73 -9.90
C ASN A 77 -2.20 -15.92 -9.32
N GLU A 78 -1.15 -16.39 -10.00
CA GLU A 78 -0.26 -17.44 -9.52
C GLU A 78 0.44 -17.06 -8.19
N LEU A 79 0.88 -15.80 -8.08
CA LEU A 79 1.50 -15.29 -6.86
C LEU A 79 0.49 -15.19 -5.71
N LEU A 80 -0.75 -14.75 -5.95
CA LEU A 80 -1.81 -14.70 -4.93
C LEU A 80 -2.14 -16.11 -4.41
N GLU A 81 -2.31 -17.07 -5.31
CA GLU A 81 -2.55 -18.46 -4.95
C GLU A 81 -1.41 -19.04 -4.11
N ALA A 82 -0.15 -18.84 -4.52
CA ALA A 82 1.02 -19.30 -3.79
C ALA A 82 1.15 -18.70 -2.37
N LYS A 83 0.53 -17.53 -2.13
CA LYS A 83 0.51 -16.85 -0.83
C LYS A 83 -0.75 -17.13 -0.02
N GLY A 84 -1.72 -17.88 -0.55
CA GLY A 84 -2.99 -18.16 0.10
C GLY A 84 -3.89 -16.93 0.23
N ILE A 85 -3.73 -15.94 -0.66
CA ILE A 85 -4.56 -14.73 -0.69
C ILE A 85 -5.82 -15.02 -1.51
N ALA A 86 -6.99 -14.79 -0.91
CA ALA A 86 -8.26 -14.99 -1.62
C ALA A 86 -8.42 -13.94 -2.73
N ASN A 87 -8.56 -14.44 -3.96
CA ASN A 87 -8.59 -13.60 -5.16
C ASN A 87 -10.02 -13.16 -5.48
N GLN A 88 -10.27 -11.84 -5.48
CA GLN A 88 -11.52 -11.18 -5.89
C GLN A 88 -11.26 -10.18 -7.04
N LEU A 89 -10.17 -10.36 -7.81
CA LEU A 89 -9.79 -9.45 -8.90
C LEU A 89 -10.77 -9.53 -10.06
N ILE A 90 -10.91 -8.39 -10.75
CA ILE A 90 -11.66 -8.27 -12.02
C ILE A 90 -10.67 -8.21 -13.17
N ASP A 91 -10.93 -9.02 -14.19
CA ASP A 91 -10.24 -8.93 -15.47
C ASP A 91 -10.88 -7.86 -16.36
N ALA A 92 -10.13 -6.82 -16.70
CA ALA A 92 -10.57 -5.71 -17.54
C ALA A 92 -9.80 -5.64 -18.87
N ASP A 93 -10.32 -4.88 -19.83
CA ASP A 93 -9.65 -4.61 -21.11
C ASP A 93 -8.65 -3.44 -20.97
N ILE A 94 -7.67 -3.65 -20.11
CA ILE A 94 -6.54 -2.76 -19.83
C ILE A 94 -5.27 -3.59 -19.73
N PHE A 95 -4.12 -2.91 -19.63
CA PHE A 95 -2.89 -3.58 -19.24
C PHE A 95 -2.79 -3.71 -17.73
N THR A 96 -2.38 -4.90 -17.25
CA THR A 96 -1.96 -5.05 -15.86
C THR A 96 -0.79 -4.09 -15.58
N THR A 97 -0.90 -3.28 -14.55
CA THR A 97 0.16 -2.34 -14.18
C THR A 97 1.43 -3.09 -13.81
N VAL A 98 2.54 -2.76 -14.48
CA VAL A 98 3.85 -3.37 -14.25
C VAL A 98 4.90 -2.29 -14.05
N LYS A 99 5.73 -2.44 -13.02
CA LYS A 99 6.89 -1.59 -12.77
C LYS A 99 8.17 -2.42 -12.86
N THR A 100 8.87 -2.33 -13.98
CA THR A 100 10.09 -3.08 -14.24
C THR A 100 11.32 -2.28 -13.82
N ARG A 101 12.06 -2.77 -12.81
CA ARG A 101 13.34 -2.19 -12.36
C ARG A 101 14.48 -2.95 -12.98
N VAL A 102 15.28 -2.27 -13.81
CA VAL A 102 16.48 -2.82 -14.40
C VAL A 102 17.66 -2.47 -13.51
N ILE A 103 18.34 -3.50 -13.00
CA ILE A 103 19.41 -3.38 -12.00
C ILE A 103 20.71 -3.94 -12.57
N SER A 104 21.79 -3.18 -12.42
CA SER A 104 23.15 -3.66 -12.71
C SER A 104 24.09 -3.22 -11.61
N ARG A 105 24.98 -4.13 -11.16
CA ARG A 105 25.97 -3.87 -10.09
C ARG A 105 25.31 -3.28 -8.83
N ASN A 106 24.16 -3.80 -8.43
CA ASN A 106 23.35 -3.35 -7.30
C ASN A 106 22.85 -1.88 -7.40
N GLN A 107 22.81 -1.32 -8.62
CA GLN A 107 22.26 0.01 -8.87
C GLN A 107 21.11 -0.07 -9.86
N GLN A 108 20.01 0.62 -9.57
CA GLN A 108 18.90 0.75 -10.50
C GLN A 108 19.32 1.65 -11.67
N MET A 109 19.36 1.09 -12.87
CA MET A 109 19.74 1.78 -14.10
C MET A 109 18.57 2.56 -14.69
N VAL A 110 17.40 1.94 -14.70
CA VAL A 110 16.15 2.52 -15.24
C VAL A 110 14.95 1.79 -14.65
N ARG A 111 13.82 2.48 -14.58
CA ARG A 111 12.51 1.86 -14.33
C ARG A 111 11.65 2.05 -15.58
N VAL A 112 11.02 0.97 -16.03
CA VAL A 112 10.08 0.97 -17.15
C VAL A 112 8.71 0.64 -16.59
N ASP A 113 7.77 1.58 -16.70
CA ASP A 113 6.42 1.44 -16.18
C ASP A 113 5.46 1.22 -17.36
N ARG A 114 4.64 0.16 -17.27
CA ARG A 114 3.48 -0.07 -18.14
C ARG A 114 2.24 0.08 -17.26
N GLU A 115 1.47 1.10 -17.52
CA GLU A 115 0.32 1.42 -16.68
C GLU A 115 -0.79 2.05 -17.50
N GLU A 116 -2.02 1.77 -17.10
CA GLU A 116 -3.23 2.34 -17.66
C GLU A 116 -4.21 2.63 -16.52
N VAL A 117 -4.99 3.70 -16.68
CA VAL A 117 -6.01 4.04 -15.68
C VAL A 117 -7.30 3.30 -16.04
N PHE A 118 -7.78 2.51 -15.10
CA PHE A 118 -9.07 1.83 -15.21
C PHE A 118 -10.22 2.86 -15.15
N SER A 119 -11.23 2.70 -16.03
CA SER A 119 -12.31 3.68 -16.17
C SER A 119 -13.73 3.09 -16.14
N ASP A 120 -13.87 1.77 -16.10
CA ASP A 120 -15.21 1.13 -16.00
C ASP A 120 -15.66 1.07 -14.53
N GLU A 121 -15.99 2.27 -14.00
CA GLU A 121 -16.41 2.45 -12.61
C GLU A 121 -17.63 1.61 -12.27
N ASP A 122 -18.64 1.55 -13.16
CA ASP A 122 -19.88 0.81 -12.92
C ASP A 122 -19.62 -0.69 -12.75
N ALA A 123 -18.77 -1.27 -13.60
CA ALA A 123 -18.39 -2.68 -13.48
C ALA A 123 -17.70 -2.96 -12.15
N PHE A 124 -16.78 -2.07 -11.73
CA PHE A 124 -16.09 -2.21 -10.46
C PHE A 124 -17.05 -2.09 -9.26
N VAL A 125 -17.88 -1.05 -9.22
CA VAL A 125 -18.84 -0.79 -8.13
C VAL A 125 -19.84 -1.92 -7.98
N ASN A 126 -20.32 -2.50 -9.08
CA ASN A 126 -21.22 -3.65 -9.04
C ASN A 126 -20.54 -4.89 -8.43
N HIS A 127 -19.30 -5.19 -8.83
CA HIS A 127 -18.55 -6.31 -8.27
C HIS A 127 -18.19 -6.09 -6.80
N LEU A 128 -17.71 -4.90 -6.46
CA LEU A 128 -17.43 -4.45 -5.09
C LEU A 128 -18.64 -4.66 -4.18
N SER A 129 -19.83 -4.24 -4.62
CA SER A 129 -21.07 -4.39 -3.85
C SER A 129 -21.40 -5.88 -3.61
N GLY A 130 -21.14 -6.73 -4.60
CA GLY A 130 -21.24 -8.19 -4.46
C GLY A 130 -20.28 -8.74 -3.41
N VAL A 131 -18.99 -8.37 -3.48
CA VAL A 131 -17.97 -8.81 -2.50
C VAL A 131 -18.34 -8.33 -1.09
N LEU A 132 -18.70 -7.07 -0.92
CA LEU A 132 -19.06 -6.50 0.39
C LEU A 132 -20.30 -7.18 1.00
N SER A 133 -21.27 -7.61 0.19
CA SER A 133 -22.48 -8.29 0.69
C SER A 133 -22.19 -9.60 1.41
N PHE A 134 -21.09 -10.27 1.10
CA PHE A 134 -20.64 -11.51 1.74
C PHE A 134 -19.49 -11.32 2.72
N PHE A 135 -18.88 -10.13 2.78
CA PHE A 135 -17.73 -9.88 3.64
C PHE A 135 -18.14 -9.82 5.12
N GLN A 136 -17.51 -10.66 5.94
CA GLN A 136 -17.76 -10.76 7.38
C GLN A 136 -16.56 -10.32 8.22
N GLY A 137 -15.49 -9.87 7.57
CA GLY A 137 -14.29 -9.37 8.26
C GLY A 137 -14.53 -8.02 8.94
N SER A 138 -13.58 -7.61 9.74
CA SER A 138 -13.67 -6.42 10.61
C SER A 138 -12.81 -5.25 10.19
N ALA A 139 -12.02 -5.40 9.11
CA ALA A 139 -11.24 -4.30 8.54
C ALA A 139 -11.18 -4.33 7.01
N ILE A 140 -11.14 -3.15 6.42
CA ILE A 140 -10.87 -2.92 5.01
C ILE A 140 -9.65 -2.02 4.91
N ILE A 141 -8.69 -2.37 4.04
CA ILE A 141 -7.59 -1.48 3.64
C ILE A 141 -7.87 -1.01 2.22
N VAL A 142 -7.79 0.29 2.01
CA VAL A 142 -7.82 0.90 0.69
C VAL A 142 -6.40 1.35 0.34
N SER A 143 -5.83 0.81 -0.74
CA SER A 143 -4.49 1.15 -1.25
C SER A 143 -4.64 1.82 -2.61
N ASP A 144 -4.65 3.15 -2.59
CA ASP A 144 -4.87 4.00 -3.77
C ASP A 144 -3.52 4.42 -4.39
N TYR A 145 -3.36 4.16 -5.69
CA TYR A 145 -2.24 4.60 -6.51
C TYR A 145 -2.68 5.43 -7.71
N ALA A 146 -3.94 5.93 -7.68
CA ALA A 146 -4.56 6.73 -8.74
C ALA A 146 -4.58 5.98 -10.09
N LYS A 147 -4.89 4.67 -10.07
CA LYS A 147 -5.07 3.86 -11.29
C LYS A 147 -6.54 3.54 -11.56
N GLY A 148 -7.47 4.19 -10.85
CA GLY A 148 -8.90 4.20 -11.16
C GLY A 148 -9.77 3.29 -10.31
N VAL A 149 -9.20 2.35 -9.54
CA VAL A 149 -9.97 1.46 -8.66
C VAL A 149 -10.64 2.23 -7.52
N CYS A 150 -9.94 3.18 -6.92
CA CYS A 150 -10.42 3.97 -5.79
C CYS A 150 -11.13 5.26 -6.24
N SER A 151 -12.12 5.13 -7.13
CA SER A 151 -12.95 6.24 -7.58
C SER A 151 -13.82 6.81 -6.45
N SER A 152 -14.39 8.00 -6.63
CA SER A 152 -15.25 8.62 -5.63
C SER A 152 -16.51 7.78 -5.33
N GLU A 153 -17.10 7.14 -6.35
CA GLU A 153 -18.28 6.29 -6.15
C GLU A 153 -17.90 4.97 -5.47
N ALA A 154 -16.79 4.34 -5.84
CA ALA A 154 -16.28 3.15 -5.16
C ALA A 154 -15.99 3.44 -3.68
N MET A 155 -15.33 4.55 -3.37
CA MET A 155 -15.04 4.97 -2.00
C MET A 155 -16.32 5.23 -1.19
N LYS A 156 -17.31 5.88 -1.79
CA LYS A 156 -18.62 6.11 -1.17
C LYS A 156 -19.31 4.79 -0.82
N VAL A 157 -19.29 3.80 -1.70
CA VAL A 157 -19.85 2.47 -1.44
C VAL A 157 -19.10 1.79 -0.29
N ILE A 158 -17.76 1.80 -0.30
CA ILE A 158 -16.92 1.20 0.75
C ILE A 158 -17.23 1.83 2.11
N LEU A 159 -17.13 3.16 2.22
CA LEU A 159 -17.29 3.87 3.49
C LEU A 159 -18.71 3.79 4.03
N THR A 160 -19.72 3.91 3.14
CA THR A 160 -21.13 3.76 3.56
C THR A 160 -21.39 2.35 4.08
N TRP A 161 -20.94 1.32 3.37
CA TRP A 161 -21.10 -0.07 3.81
C TRP A 161 -20.37 -0.33 5.13
N ALA A 162 -19.13 0.13 5.23
CA ALA A 162 -18.29 -0.07 6.41
C ALA A 162 -18.90 0.59 7.66
N ASN A 163 -19.37 1.84 7.57
CA ASN A 163 -20.06 2.55 8.66
C ASN A 163 -21.33 1.83 9.11
N ASN A 164 -22.14 1.33 8.17
CA ASN A 164 -23.35 0.59 8.49
C ASN A 164 -23.10 -0.78 9.14
N ASN A 165 -21.87 -1.28 9.03
CA ASN A 165 -21.48 -2.60 9.48
C ASN A 165 -20.41 -2.61 10.59
N ASP A 166 -20.04 -1.45 11.14
CA ASP A 166 -18.99 -1.28 12.16
C ASP A 166 -17.65 -1.90 11.73
N VAL A 167 -17.23 -1.61 10.48
CA VAL A 167 -15.96 -2.06 9.87
C VAL A 167 -15.01 -0.89 9.77
N LYS A 168 -13.78 -1.06 10.24
CA LYS A 168 -12.75 -0.03 10.14
C LYS A 168 -12.18 0.02 8.73
N VAL A 169 -12.14 1.23 8.14
CA VAL A 169 -11.51 1.47 6.84
C VAL A 169 -10.22 2.25 7.05
N LEU A 170 -9.08 1.66 6.65
CA LEU A 170 -7.78 2.31 6.69
C LEU A 170 -7.32 2.59 5.27
N ILE A 171 -6.85 3.80 5.02
CA ILE A 171 -6.57 4.29 3.66
C ILE A 171 -5.12 4.69 3.51
N ASP A 172 -4.46 4.17 2.46
CA ASP A 172 -3.22 4.69 1.91
C ASP A 172 -3.59 5.58 0.71
N PRO A 173 -3.57 6.92 0.87
CA PRO A 173 -4.18 7.83 -0.09
C PRO A 173 -3.27 8.17 -1.27
N LYS A 174 -3.88 8.62 -2.38
CA LYS A 174 -3.19 9.21 -3.51
C LYS A 174 -3.98 10.35 -4.14
N GLY A 175 -3.26 11.26 -4.81
CA GLY A 175 -3.84 12.41 -5.48
C GLY A 175 -4.17 13.55 -4.52
N THR A 176 -4.93 14.54 -5.03
CA THR A 176 -5.21 15.80 -4.31
C THR A 176 -6.67 15.95 -3.88
N ASP A 177 -7.57 15.08 -4.35
CA ASP A 177 -8.96 15.06 -3.90
C ASP A 177 -9.15 13.98 -2.84
N TRP A 178 -9.08 14.39 -1.57
CA TRP A 178 -9.31 13.50 -0.42
C TRP A 178 -10.73 13.59 0.12
N SER A 179 -11.61 14.34 -0.51
CA SER A 179 -13.04 14.36 -0.14
C SER A 179 -13.67 12.97 -0.27
N LYS A 180 -13.17 12.15 -1.20
CA LYS A 180 -13.59 10.75 -1.36
C LYS A 180 -13.28 9.84 -0.17
N TYR A 181 -12.40 10.25 0.75
CA TYR A 181 -12.00 9.48 1.94
C TYR A 181 -12.70 9.95 3.22
N GLU A 182 -13.65 10.87 3.11
CA GLU A 182 -14.36 11.45 4.26
C GLU A 182 -15.01 10.37 5.13
N GLY A 183 -14.78 10.47 6.44
CA GLY A 183 -15.32 9.52 7.42
C GLY A 183 -14.55 8.21 7.56
N ALA A 184 -13.36 8.08 6.98
CA ALA A 184 -12.50 6.92 7.18
C ALA A 184 -12.03 6.80 8.65
N PHE A 185 -11.81 5.56 9.12
CA PHE A 185 -11.24 5.32 10.44
C PHE A 185 -9.80 5.83 10.53
N LEU A 186 -8.96 5.56 9.52
CA LEU A 186 -7.58 6.03 9.49
C LEU A 186 -7.14 6.34 8.06
N ILE A 187 -6.36 7.43 7.92
CA ILE A 187 -5.61 7.74 6.67
C ILE A 187 -4.12 7.81 6.97
N LYS A 188 -3.30 7.25 6.04
CA LYS A 188 -1.84 7.15 6.20
C LYS A 188 -1.08 7.84 5.06
N PRO A 189 -1.04 9.14 4.99
CA PRO A 189 -0.20 9.85 4.02
C PRO A 189 1.29 9.87 4.42
N ASN A 190 2.14 10.14 3.43
CA ASN A 190 3.50 10.62 3.64
C ASN A 190 3.59 12.16 3.50
N VAL A 191 4.75 12.74 3.85
CA VAL A 191 4.95 14.21 3.77
C VAL A 191 4.73 14.74 2.35
N LYS A 192 5.19 14.01 1.33
CA LYS A 192 5.05 14.42 -0.06
C LYS A 192 3.58 14.45 -0.51
N GLU A 193 2.77 13.51 -0.06
CA GLU A 193 1.33 13.50 -0.32
C GLU A 193 0.60 14.67 0.38
N LEU A 194 1.09 15.09 1.55
CA LEU A 194 0.62 16.33 2.18
C LEU A 194 0.99 17.56 1.34
N GLU A 195 2.23 17.66 0.86
CA GLU A 195 2.68 18.75 0.00
C GLU A 195 1.84 18.83 -1.30
N GLU A 196 1.54 17.67 -1.89
CA GLU A 196 0.67 17.58 -3.07
C GLU A 196 -0.77 18.03 -2.74
N LEU A 197 -1.35 17.57 -1.61
CA LEU A 197 -2.71 17.91 -1.19
C LEU A 197 -2.89 19.41 -0.92
N PHE A 198 -1.94 20.01 -0.18
CA PHE A 198 -2.01 21.41 0.22
C PHE A 198 -1.35 22.36 -0.80
N ASN A 199 -0.76 21.81 -1.85
CA ASN A 199 0.00 22.56 -2.87
C ASN A 199 1.00 23.53 -2.24
N THR A 200 1.77 23.07 -1.25
CA THR A 200 2.74 23.84 -0.50
C THR A 200 3.92 22.97 -0.06
N SER A 201 5.08 23.56 0.16
CA SER A 201 6.20 22.88 0.79
C SER A 201 5.99 22.80 2.29
N ILE A 202 6.29 21.66 2.88
CA ILE A 202 6.07 21.36 4.30
C ILE A 202 7.41 21.05 4.97
N GLU A 203 7.77 21.83 6.00
CA GLU A 203 8.90 21.45 6.84
C GLU A 203 8.56 20.20 7.66
N ASN A 204 9.42 19.20 7.61
CA ASN A 204 9.19 17.95 8.33
C ASN A 204 9.45 18.07 9.85
N THR A 205 8.92 19.15 10.47
CA THR A 205 8.95 19.39 11.91
C THR A 205 7.72 18.83 12.62
N ASN A 206 7.86 18.50 13.90
CA ASN A 206 6.72 17.97 14.68
C ASN A 206 5.54 18.93 14.73
N SER A 207 5.81 20.24 14.83
CA SER A 207 4.75 21.27 14.92
C SER A 207 3.97 21.42 13.62
N GLU A 208 4.68 21.49 12.49
CA GLU A 208 4.05 21.72 11.19
C GLU A 208 3.28 20.47 10.72
N ILE A 209 3.88 19.30 10.84
CA ILE A 209 3.22 18.02 10.56
C ILE A 209 1.95 17.83 11.40
N ALA A 210 2.00 18.18 12.69
CA ALA A 210 0.84 18.10 13.56
C ALA A 210 -0.27 19.08 13.15
N GLN A 211 0.10 20.29 12.66
CA GLN A 211 -0.86 21.27 12.16
C GLN A 211 -1.61 20.73 10.93
N PHE A 212 -0.90 20.27 9.91
CA PHE A 212 -1.52 19.70 8.71
C PHE A 212 -2.36 18.44 9.01
N GLY A 213 -1.87 17.58 9.91
CA GLY A 213 -2.63 16.40 10.32
C GLY A 213 -3.95 16.75 11.03
N LYS A 214 -3.98 17.79 11.89
CA LYS A 214 -5.22 18.29 12.49
C LYS A 214 -6.17 18.87 11.45
N GLU A 215 -5.64 19.58 10.46
CA GLU A 215 -6.45 20.12 9.37
C GLU A 215 -7.11 19.02 8.55
N ILE A 216 -6.36 17.95 8.18
CA ILE A 216 -6.90 16.78 7.49
C ILE A 216 -8.00 16.13 8.31
N ARG A 217 -7.73 15.86 9.60
CA ARG A 217 -8.69 15.24 10.50
C ARG A 217 -10.01 16.01 10.55
N SER A 218 -9.92 17.32 10.70
CA SER A 218 -11.10 18.20 10.78
C SER A 218 -11.82 18.37 9.44
N ARG A 219 -11.04 18.56 8.35
CA ARG A 219 -11.57 18.86 7.02
C ARG A 219 -12.33 17.68 6.40
N TYR A 220 -11.81 16.46 6.62
CA TYR A 220 -12.36 15.24 6.02
C TYR A 220 -13.03 14.31 7.04
N ASN A 221 -13.28 14.79 8.27
CA ASN A 221 -13.91 14.00 9.33
C ASN A 221 -13.28 12.61 9.51
N ILE A 222 -11.95 12.52 9.48
CA ILE A 222 -11.20 11.28 9.66
C ILE A 222 -10.84 11.11 11.12
N GLU A 223 -11.02 9.90 11.68
CA GLU A 223 -10.81 9.67 13.10
C GLU A 223 -9.32 9.69 13.47
N HIS A 224 -8.47 8.99 12.70
CA HIS A 224 -7.03 8.90 12.92
C HIS A 224 -6.25 9.34 11.67
N VAL A 225 -5.25 10.20 11.84
CA VAL A 225 -4.30 10.56 10.76
C VAL A 225 -2.91 10.09 11.18
N LEU A 226 -2.29 9.22 10.38
CA LEU A 226 -0.94 8.69 10.60
C LEU A 226 -0.01 9.15 9.48
N ILE A 227 0.83 10.14 9.74
CA ILE A 227 1.75 10.71 8.74
C ILE A 227 3.10 10.00 8.84
N THR A 228 3.53 9.37 7.74
CA THR A 228 4.88 8.79 7.62
C THR A 228 5.88 9.85 7.18
N ARG A 229 7.04 9.93 7.86
CA ARG A 229 7.99 11.05 7.81
C ARG A 229 9.42 10.61 7.48
N SER A 230 9.58 9.52 6.77
CA SER A 230 10.88 8.94 6.43
C SER A 230 11.76 8.72 7.67
N GLU A 231 12.97 9.34 7.72
CA GLU A 231 13.91 9.25 8.83
C GLU A 231 13.39 9.82 10.14
N GLU A 232 12.44 10.74 10.10
CA GLU A 232 11.79 11.30 11.29
C GLU A 232 10.71 10.39 11.88
N GLY A 233 10.43 9.25 11.25
CA GLY A 233 9.50 8.24 11.72
C GLY A 233 8.05 8.53 11.38
N MET A 234 7.17 8.62 12.36
CA MET A 234 5.72 8.81 12.15
C MET A 234 5.12 9.79 13.14
N THR A 235 4.06 10.45 12.71
CA THR A 235 3.23 11.28 13.59
C THR A 235 1.78 10.84 13.47
N HIS A 236 1.20 10.42 14.58
CA HIS A 236 -0.21 10.08 14.71
C HIS A 236 -0.97 11.23 15.36
N ILE A 237 -2.09 11.58 14.74
CA ILE A 237 -2.99 12.63 15.20
C ILE A 237 -4.37 12.03 15.45
N HIS A 238 -4.80 12.12 16.67
CA HIS A 238 -6.15 11.82 17.16
C HIS A 238 -6.50 12.87 18.23
N ASP A 239 -7.00 12.52 19.39
CA ASP A 239 -7.21 13.46 20.50
C ASP A 239 -5.88 13.90 21.10
N GLU A 240 -4.90 13.00 21.12
CA GLU A 240 -3.50 13.29 21.47
C GLU A 240 -2.62 13.15 20.22
N ILE A 241 -1.45 13.80 20.26
CA ILE A 241 -0.44 13.71 19.20
C ILE A 241 0.69 12.81 19.68
N LEU A 242 0.96 11.75 18.92
CA LEU A 242 2.07 10.83 19.17
C LEU A 242 3.12 10.97 18.06
N HIS A 243 4.36 11.29 18.44
CA HIS A 243 5.50 11.28 17.54
C HIS A 243 6.37 10.05 17.83
N VAL A 244 6.54 9.18 16.85
CA VAL A 244 7.34 7.97 16.92
C VAL A 244 8.57 8.14 16.04
N LYS A 245 9.77 8.13 16.63
CA LYS A 245 11.01 8.27 15.86
C LYS A 245 11.35 6.99 15.11
N SER A 246 11.86 7.14 13.89
CA SER A 246 12.42 6.02 13.13
C SER A 246 13.75 5.56 13.71
N ARG A 247 14.08 4.28 13.50
CA ARG A 247 15.44 3.78 13.75
C ARG A 247 16.34 4.13 12.57
N LYS A 248 17.56 4.58 12.87
CA LYS A 248 18.58 4.75 11.84
C LYS A 248 19.05 3.37 11.39
N VAL A 249 18.86 3.07 10.10
CA VAL A 249 19.26 1.81 9.48
C VAL A 249 19.93 2.10 8.14
N ASP A 250 20.73 1.14 7.67
CA ASP A 250 21.28 1.19 6.31
C ASP A 250 20.17 0.80 5.33
N ILE A 251 19.82 1.72 4.44
CA ILE A 251 18.75 1.53 3.47
C ILE A 251 19.26 0.71 2.30
N TYR A 252 18.57 -0.39 2.02
CA TYR A 252 18.79 -1.19 0.82
C TYR A 252 17.75 -0.88 -0.26
N ASP A 253 16.45 -0.93 0.08
CA ASP A 253 15.34 -0.65 -0.84
C ASP A 253 14.17 -0.02 -0.06
N LEU A 254 13.64 1.10 -0.54
CA LEU A 254 12.48 1.79 0.07
C LEU A 254 11.13 1.25 -0.41
N SER A 255 11.12 0.35 -1.40
CA SER A 255 9.89 -0.15 -2.02
C SER A 255 9.04 -0.94 -1.03
N GLY A 256 7.76 -0.59 -0.94
CA GLY A 256 6.79 -1.31 -0.11
C GLY A 256 6.83 -1.01 1.39
N ALA A 257 7.68 -0.07 1.85
CA ALA A 257 7.71 0.32 3.28
C ALA A 257 6.35 0.83 3.77
N GLY A 258 5.68 1.67 2.99
CA GLY A 258 4.34 2.18 3.28
C GLY A 258 3.28 1.08 3.37
N ASP A 259 3.36 0.11 2.45
CA ASP A 259 2.48 -1.06 2.41
C ASP A 259 2.68 -1.94 3.65
N THR A 260 3.93 -2.16 4.05
CA THR A 260 4.25 -2.89 5.28
C THR A 260 3.69 -2.19 6.51
N VAL A 261 3.85 -0.87 6.60
CA VAL A 261 3.34 -0.07 7.73
C VAL A 261 1.83 -0.23 7.89
N ILE A 262 1.05 -0.05 6.81
CA ILE A 262 -0.41 -0.16 6.91
C ILE A 262 -0.85 -1.60 7.18
N ALA A 263 -0.19 -2.59 6.61
CA ALA A 263 -0.48 -4.01 6.84
C ALA A 263 -0.23 -4.41 8.30
N VAL A 264 0.94 -4.07 8.86
CA VAL A 264 1.27 -4.36 10.28
C VAL A 264 0.33 -3.63 11.22
N LEU A 265 0.01 -2.36 10.94
CA LEU A 265 -0.92 -1.58 11.75
C LEU A 265 -2.29 -2.25 11.84
N VAL A 266 -2.88 -2.60 10.70
CA VAL A 266 -4.20 -3.26 10.67
C VAL A 266 -4.15 -4.62 11.36
N PHE A 267 -3.12 -5.42 11.07
CA PHE A 267 -2.95 -6.74 11.68
C PHE A 267 -2.96 -6.69 13.20
N LEU A 268 -2.22 -5.74 13.79
CA LEU A 268 -2.14 -5.58 15.26
C LEU A 268 -3.45 -5.03 15.86
N ILE A 269 -4.09 -4.05 15.20
CA ILE A 269 -5.40 -3.52 15.62
C ILE A 269 -6.44 -4.66 15.63
N GLN A 270 -6.43 -5.56 14.64
CA GLN A 270 -7.33 -6.71 14.58
C GLN A 270 -7.08 -7.74 15.68
N GLN A 271 -5.87 -7.80 16.23
CA GLN A 271 -5.54 -8.61 17.40
C GLN A 271 -5.92 -7.95 18.73
N GLY A 272 -6.47 -6.73 18.71
CA GLY A 272 -6.87 -5.98 19.90
C GLY A 272 -5.73 -5.22 20.55
N GLU A 273 -4.61 -5.04 19.88
CA GLU A 273 -3.50 -4.21 20.38
C GLU A 273 -3.94 -2.72 20.42
N ASP A 274 -3.42 -2.02 21.41
CA ASP A 274 -3.57 -0.56 21.47
C ASP A 274 -2.96 0.12 20.22
N ILE A 275 -3.65 1.14 19.70
CA ILE A 275 -3.23 1.78 18.44
C ILE A 275 -1.83 2.41 18.54
N SER A 276 -1.44 2.92 19.72
CA SER A 276 -0.11 3.52 19.93
C SER A 276 0.99 2.44 19.91
N ILE A 277 0.71 1.26 20.43
CA ILE A 277 1.59 0.09 20.37
C ILE A 277 1.68 -0.39 18.92
N ALA A 278 0.55 -0.50 18.23
CA ALA A 278 0.50 -0.92 16.83
C ALA A 278 1.29 0.03 15.91
N ILE A 279 1.19 1.34 16.11
CA ILE A 279 1.97 2.36 15.38
C ILE A 279 3.47 2.22 15.63
N ASN A 280 3.89 2.02 16.88
CA ASN A 280 5.30 1.82 17.21
C ASN A 280 5.87 0.58 16.51
N LYS A 281 5.16 -0.55 16.55
CA LYS A 281 5.56 -1.78 15.87
C LYS A 281 5.55 -1.63 14.34
N ALA A 282 4.55 -0.93 13.78
CA ALA A 282 4.49 -0.63 12.35
C ALA A 282 5.68 0.23 11.88
N ASN A 283 6.09 1.22 12.68
CA ASN A 283 7.28 2.03 12.42
C ASN A 283 8.58 1.21 12.45
N GLN A 284 8.71 0.30 13.40
CA GLN A 284 9.83 -0.63 13.46
C GLN A 284 9.87 -1.58 12.26
N ALA A 285 8.70 -2.12 11.86
CA ALA A 285 8.57 -2.99 10.71
C ALA A 285 8.93 -2.25 9.40
N GLY A 286 8.45 -1.01 9.20
CA GLY A 286 8.84 -0.16 8.09
C GLY A 286 10.36 0.07 8.03
N SER A 287 10.98 0.36 9.18
CA SER A 287 12.45 0.51 9.27
C SER A 287 13.21 -0.81 9.01
N TYR A 288 12.62 -1.95 9.36
CA TYR A 288 13.22 -3.26 9.14
C TYR A 288 13.18 -3.66 7.66
N VAL A 289 12.03 -3.54 7.00
CA VAL A 289 11.88 -4.02 5.61
C VAL A 289 12.74 -3.25 4.63
N ILE A 290 13.02 -1.97 4.85
CA ILE A 290 13.92 -1.18 3.98
C ILE A 290 15.39 -1.61 4.03
N THR A 291 15.78 -2.46 4.99
CA THR A 291 17.11 -3.10 5.02
C THR A 291 17.20 -4.36 4.17
N LYS A 292 16.07 -4.82 3.61
CA LYS A 292 15.99 -6.03 2.80
C LYS A 292 15.94 -5.68 1.31
N PRO A 293 16.37 -6.61 0.45
CA PRO A 293 16.25 -6.41 -0.99
C PRO A 293 14.80 -6.55 -1.45
N ASN A 294 14.43 -5.76 -2.46
CA ASN A 294 13.15 -5.79 -3.13
C ASN A 294 11.96 -5.47 -2.20
N THR A 295 10.75 -5.65 -2.70
CA THR A 295 9.51 -5.50 -1.93
C THR A 295 9.40 -6.67 -0.94
N TYR A 296 9.88 -6.47 0.28
CA TYR A 296 9.96 -7.52 1.32
C TYR A 296 8.70 -7.53 2.18
N ALA A 297 8.13 -8.72 2.40
CA ALA A 297 7.01 -8.92 3.33
C ALA A 297 7.51 -9.49 4.66
N ILE A 298 7.24 -8.76 5.76
CA ILE A 298 7.67 -9.16 7.09
C ILE A 298 6.82 -10.32 7.63
N SER A 299 7.45 -11.37 8.16
CA SER A 299 6.75 -12.46 8.84
C SER A 299 6.37 -12.10 10.29
N ASN A 300 5.37 -12.80 10.84
CA ASN A 300 4.97 -12.62 12.24
C ASN A 300 6.10 -12.94 13.22
N THR A 301 6.95 -13.92 12.92
CA THR A 301 8.12 -14.25 13.74
C THR A 301 9.12 -13.09 13.76
N GLU A 302 9.40 -12.47 12.62
CA GLU A 302 10.28 -11.30 12.53
C GLU A 302 9.66 -10.10 13.25
N LEU A 303 8.37 -9.80 13.02
CA LEU A 303 7.68 -8.71 13.70
C LEU A 303 7.77 -8.83 15.22
N ASN A 304 7.58 -10.03 15.77
CA ASN A 304 7.68 -10.28 17.20
C ASN A 304 9.12 -10.20 17.74
N SER A 305 10.14 -10.30 16.87
CA SER A 305 11.55 -10.14 17.24
C SER A 305 12.02 -8.68 17.26
N LEU A 306 11.23 -7.75 16.71
CA LEU A 306 11.55 -6.32 16.72
C LEU A 306 11.31 -5.76 18.12
N ASN A 307 12.36 -5.18 18.73
CA ASN A 307 12.35 -4.56 20.08
C ASN A 307 12.34 -3.04 19.99
#